data_809f444258e3b91243ed031cff4ab451
#
_entry.id   809f444258e3b91243ed031cff4ab451
#
_cell.length_a   1.000
_cell.length_b   1.000
_cell.length_c   1.000
_cell.angle_alpha   90.00
_cell.angle_beta   90.00
_cell.angle_gamma   90.00
#
_symmetry.space_group_name_H-M   'P 1'
#
loop_
_entity.id
_entity.type
_entity.pdbx_description
1 polymer ?
#
loop_
_entity_poly.entity_id
_entity_poly.type
_entity_poly.pdbx_seq_one_letter_code
_entity_poly.pdbx_strand_id
1 'polypeptide(L)'
;MHLPFPRRKFLKAALTTGAASGLLLTSWGRKVLAAVANPETNRVFSHGVASGDPTHDSVLLWTRISVANSKTVSWELALDSDFARVVQSGSRETGQARDHTVKIIAENLHPGQSYYYRFRADGVVSEPGRTRTLPEGSLARLGLAIASCSNFPFGFFNAYEVIAADPEVDFVLHLGDYIYEYGSDGWGADEGAEIGRVHSPAHEIVGLEDYRQRHAQYKSDVGSRLMHAAHPLICTWDDHESTN
;
A
#
# COMPACT_ATOMS: atom_id res chain seq x y z
N MET A 1 -14.30 -19.68 22.88
CA MET A 1 -15.12 -18.47 23.10
C MET A 1 -14.37 -17.32 22.41
N HIS A 2 -14.57 -17.17 21.07
CA HIS A 2 -13.87 -16.18 20.25
C HIS A 2 -14.55 -14.82 20.43
N LEU A 3 -13.83 -13.87 21.01
CA LEU A 3 -14.20 -12.46 20.91
C LEU A 3 -13.57 -11.89 19.64
N PRO A 4 -14.34 -11.54 18.61
CA PRO A 4 -13.79 -10.84 17.44
C PRO A 4 -13.25 -9.50 17.96
N PHE A 5 -11.96 -9.28 17.78
CA PHE A 5 -11.35 -7.96 18.05
C PHE A 5 -11.99 -6.96 17.10
N PRO A 6 -12.83 -6.04 17.54
CA PRO A 6 -13.47 -5.09 16.63
C PRO A 6 -12.40 -4.19 16.02
N ARG A 7 -12.44 -4.02 14.68
CA ARG A 7 -11.53 -3.15 13.90
C ARG A 7 -11.26 -1.78 14.55
N ARG A 8 -12.24 -1.23 15.26
CA ARG A 8 -12.09 0.01 16.05
C ARG A 8 -11.13 -0.10 17.24
N LYS A 9 -11.01 -1.28 17.87
CA LYS A 9 -10.06 -1.50 18.98
C LYS A 9 -8.65 -1.67 18.44
N PHE A 10 -8.48 -2.29 17.26
CA PHE A 10 -7.20 -2.43 16.60
C PHE A 10 -6.63 -1.08 16.16
N LEU A 11 -7.44 -0.24 15.51
CA LEU A 11 -7.03 1.13 15.14
C LEU A 11 -6.68 1.98 16.39
N LYS A 12 -7.38 1.79 17.51
CA LYS A 12 -7.00 2.42 18.78
C LYS A 12 -5.71 1.86 19.35
N ALA A 13 -5.44 0.56 19.19
CA ALA A 13 -4.20 -0.06 19.64
C ALA A 13 -3.01 0.33 18.75
N ALA A 14 -3.18 0.40 17.42
CA ALA A 14 -2.16 0.91 16.49
C ALA A 14 -1.81 2.38 16.77
N LEU A 15 -2.77 3.19 17.19
CA LEU A 15 -2.55 4.57 17.64
C LEU A 15 -1.79 4.69 18.96
N THR A 16 -1.68 3.60 19.75
CA THR A 16 -0.96 3.57 21.03
C THR A 16 0.42 2.92 20.95
N THR A 17 0.74 2.23 19.85
CA THR A 17 2.10 1.72 19.60
C THR A 17 2.94 2.82 18.95
N GLY A 18 4.21 2.94 19.37
CA GLY A 18 5.11 4.06 19.02
C GLY A 18 5.29 4.35 17.51
N ALA A 19 4.92 3.42 16.61
CA ALA A 19 4.97 3.58 15.16
C ALA A 19 3.94 4.60 14.64
N ALA A 20 2.70 4.57 15.14
CA ALA A 20 1.69 5.57 14.79
C ALA A 20 2.06 6.98 15.25
N SER A 21 2.89 7.09 16.29
CA SER A 21 3.36 8.38 16.82
C SER A 21 4.17 9.17 15.79
N GLY A 22 5.02 8.52 14.98
CA GLY A 22 5.80 9.18 13.93
C GLY A 22 4.93 9.81 12.84
N LEU A 23 3.93 9.09 12.35
CA LEU A 23 2.98 9.60 11.36
C LEU A 23 2.13 10.77 11.92
N LEU A 24 1.73 10.71 13.19
CA LEU A 24 0.95 11.76 13.82
C LEU A 24 1.69 13.10 13.94
N LEU A 25 3.03 13.10 13.88
CA LEU A 25 3.82 14.34 13.93
C LEU A 25 3.72 15.18 12.66
N THR A 26 3.35 14.59 11.53
CA THR A 26 3.23 15.30 10.26
C THR A 26 1.78 15.56 9.87
N SER A 27 1.54 16.68 9.17
CA SER A 27 0.22 16.99 8.60
C SER A 27 -0.25 15.91 7.61
N TRP A 28 0.65 15.41 6.77
CA TRP A 28 0.38 14.33 5.83
C TRP A 28 0.02 13.03 6.54
N GLY A 29 0.81 12.59 7.52
CA GLY A 29 0.57 11.34 8.23
C GLY A 29 -0.77 11.32 8.96
N ARG A 30 -1.20 12.45 9.54
CA ARG A 30 -2.55 12.57 10.12
C ARG A 30 -3.65 12.38 9.08
N LYS A 31 -3.47 12.88 7.85
CA LYS A 31 -4.44 12.69 6.76
C LYS A 31 -4.51 11.24 6.30
N VAL A 32 -3.36 10.56 6.18
CA VAL A 32 -3.31 9.14 5.83
C VAL A 32 -4.04 8.31 6.89
N LEU A 33 -3.71 8.48 8.16
CA LEU A 33 -4.34 7.75 9.25
C LEU A 33 -5.86 7.99 9.31
N ALA A 34 -6.29 9.24 9.12
CA ALA A 34 -7.70 9.59 9.08
C ALA A 34 -8.44 8.92 7.90
N ALA A 35 -7.83 8.90 6.72
CA ALA A 35 -8.41 8.28 5.53
C ALA A 35 -8.45 6.74 5.65
N VAL A 36 -7.39 6.10 6.15
CA VAL A 36 -7.34 4.65 6.42
C VAL A 36 -8.40 4.23 7.46
N ALA A 37 -8.70 5.10 8.43
CA ALA A 37 -9.74 4.87 9.42
C ALA A 37 -11.17 5.17 8.92
N ASN A 38 -11.31 5.88 7.80
CA ASN A 38 -12.61 6.33 7.28
C ASN A 38 -13.34 5.19 6.56
N PRO A 39 -14.57 4.81 6.97
CA PRO A 39 -15.35 3.76 6.33
C PRO A 39 -15.65 4.02 4.85
N GLU A 40 -15.92 5.28 4.46
CA GLU A 40 -16.22 5.63 3.07
C GLU A 40 -14.98 5.48 2.18
N THR A 41 -13.80 5.91 2.65
CA THR A 41 -12.55 5.65 1.94
C THR A 41 -12.33 4.14 1.77
N ASN A 42 -12.53 3.36 2.83
CA ASN A 42 -12.38 1.91 2.79
C ASN A 42 -13.42 1.21 1.89
N ARG A 43 -14.62 1.77 1.74
CA ARG A 43 -15.62 1.24 0.82
C ARG A 43 -15.13 1.23 -0.63
N VAL A 44 -14.37 2.24 -1.04
CA VAL A 44 -13.89 2.39 -2.42
C VAL A 44 -12.42 2.00 -2.57
N PHE A 45 -11.57 2.38 -1.62
CA PHE A 45 -10.11 2.19 -1.66
C PHE A 45 -9.61 1.25 -0.55
N SER A 46 -10.21 0.06 -0.42
CA SER A 46 -9.87 -0.90 0.65
C SER A 46 -8.42 -1.41 0.58
N HIS A 47 -7.77 -1.29 -0.57
CA HIS A 47 -6.41 -1.75 -0.82
C HIS A 47 -5.39 -0.59 -0.83
N GLY A 48 -5.85 0.62 -0.53
CA GLY A 48 -5.01 1.79 -0.43
C GLY A 48 -4.46 2.30 -1.76
N VAL A 49 -3.37 3.06 -1.63
CA VAL A 49 -2.60 3.61 -2.75
C VAL A 49 -1.15 3.16 -2.64
N ALA A 50 -0.44 3.09 -3.76
CA ALA A 50 0.96 2.74 -3.80
C ALA A 50 1.70 3.53 -4.88
N SER A 51 3.00 3.68 -4.72
CA SER A 51 3.90 4.13 -5.77
C SER A 51 5.11 3.21 -5.89
N GLY A 52 5.74 3.17 -7.05
CA GLY A 52 6.88 2.30 -7.30
C GLY A 52 7.61 2.64 -8.59
N ASP A 53 8.59 1.82 -8.92
CA ASP A 53 9.41 1.96 -10.13
C ASP A 53 9.89 3.42 -10.36
N PRO A 54 10.46 4.08 -9.34
CA PRO A 54 10.92 5.45 -9.51
C PRO A 54 12.11 5.51 -10.47
N THR A 55 12.08 6.48 -11.37
CA THR A 55 13.26 6.92 -12.13
C THR A 55 13.65 8.33 -11.68
N HIS A 56 14.64 8.95 -12.33
CA HIS A 56 14.99 10.35 -12.06
C HIS A 56 13.88 11.33 -12.46
N ASP A 57 13.00 10.96 -13.39
CA ASP A 57 11.99 11.83 -13.98
C ASP A 57 10.57 11.22 -14.01
N SER A 58 10.38 10.05 -13.44
CA SER A 58 9.07 9.40 -13.42
C SER A 58 8.82 8.53 -12.18
N VAL A 59 7.56 8.21 -11.94
CA VAL A 59 7.13 7.28 -10.89
C VAL A 59 5.81 6.63 -11.28
N LEU A 60 5.66 5.34 -10.97
CA LEU A 60 4.40 4.63 -11.10
C LEU A 60 3.52 4.93 -9.89
N LEU A 61 2.26 5.30 -10.13
CA LEU A 61 1.20 5.44 -9.12
C LEU A 61 0.17 4.33 -9.32
N TRP A 62 -0.31 3.77 -8.21
CA TRP A 62 -1.22 2.63 -8.23
C TRP A 62 -2.35 2.80 -7.22
N THR A 63 -3.53 2.31 -7.58
CA THR A 63 -4.62 1.99 -6.66
C THR A 63 -5.49 0.87 -7.22
N ARG A 64 -6.34 0.29 -6.37
CA ARG A 64 -7.40 -0.65 -6.72
C ARG A 64 -8.71 -0.19 -6.10
N ILE A 65 -9.76 -0.08 -6.89
CA ILE A 65 -11.08 0.31 -6.39
C ILE A 65 -11.95 -0.92 -6.12
N SER A 66 -12.67 -0.89 -5.00
CA SER A 66 -13.51 -1.99 -4.51
C SER A 66 -14.97 -1.79 -4.90
N VAL A 67 -15.23 -1.64 -6.21
CA VAL A 67 -16.58 -1.44 -6.77
C VAL A 67 -16.86 -2.45 -7.88
N ALA A 68 -18.12 -2.87 -8.01
CA ALA A 68 -18.51 -3.97 -8.89
C ALA A 68 -18.43 -3.63 -10.38
N ASN A 69 -18.61 -2.37 -10.75
CA ASN A 69 -18.68 -1.94 -12.16
C ASN A 69 -17.42 -1.16 -12.57
N SER A 70 -17.18 -1.11 -13.88
CA SER A 70 -16.14 -0.23 -14.44
C SER A 70 -16.38 1.23 -14.04
N LYS A 71 -15.32 1.91 -13.68
CA LYS A 71 -15.35 3.30 -13.20
C LYS A 71 -14.23 4.10 -13.81
N THR A 72 -14.49 5.38 -13.96
CA THR A 72 -13.45 6.37 -14.20
C THR A 72 -12.85 6.78 -12.86
N VAL A 73 -11.55 6.63 -12.73
CA VAL A 73 -10.77 7.03 -11.56
C VAL A 73 -9.93 8.25 -11.97
N SER A 74 -10.14 9.37 -11.32
CA SER A 74 -9.27 10.54 -11.48
C SER A 74 -8.12 10.48 -10.49
N TRP A 75 -7.02 11.13 -10.84
CA TRP A 75 -5.81 11.21 -10.03
C TRP A 75 -5.20 12.60 -10.08
N GLU A 76 -4.49 12.96 -9.03
CA GLU A 76 -3.74 14.21 -8.91
C GLU A 76 -2.36 13.93 -8.32
N LEU A 77 -1.35 14.65 -8.81
CA LEU A 77 0.01 14.68 -8.28
C LEU A 77 0.34 16.13 -7.92
N ALA A 78 0.83 16.36 -6.71
CA ALA A 78 1.08 17.69 -6.16
C ALA A 78 2.45 17.79 -5.47
N LEU A 79 2.93 19.02 -5.29
CA LEU A 79 4.16 19.31 -4.54
C LEU A 79 3.92 19.44 -3.02
N ASP A 80 2.68 19.41 -2.58
CA ASP A 80 2.31 19.54 -1.17
C ASP A 80 1.14 18.61 -0.80
N SER A 81 1.09 18.25 0.48
CA SER A 81 0.09 17.32 1.01
C SER A 81 -1.33 17.89 1.09
N ASP A 82 -1.51 19.19 0.86
CA ASP A 82 -2.81 19.85 0.81
C ASP A 82 -3.39 19.89 -0.59
N PHE A 83 -2.57 19.50 -1.59
CA PHE A 83 -2.92 19.55 -3.01
C PHE A 83 -3.25 20.98 -3.49
N ALA A 84 -2.59 21.99 -2.90
CA ALA A 84 -2.69 23.36 -3.33
C ALA A 84 -1.88 23.63 -4.62
N ARG A 85 -0.78 22.85 -4.82
CA ARG A 85 0.09 22.94 -6.00
C ARG A 85 0.08 21.62 -6.77
N VAL A 86 -1.03 21.35 -7.43
CA VAL A 86 -1.16 20.21 -8.35
C VAL A 86 -0.32 20.46 -9.59
N VAL A 87 0.60 19.52 -9.90
CA VAL A 87 1.51 19.60 -11.05
C VAL A 87 1.03 18.72 -12.20
N GLN A 88 0.34 17.63 -11.90
CA GLN A 88 -0.26 16.75 -12.91
C GLN A 88 -1.59 16.20 -12.40
N SER A 89 -2.48 15.94 -13.33
CA SER A 89 -3.76 15.28 -13.06
C SER A 89 -4.27 14.58 -14.31
N GLY A 90 -5.20 13.66 -14.13
CA GLY A 90 -5.81 12.95 -15.24
C GLY A 90 -6.88 11.98 -14.77
N SER A 91 -7.32 11.14 -15.69
CA SER A 91 -8.27 10.08 -15.37
C SER A 91 -7.94 8.80 -16.14
N ARG A 92 -8.36 7.66 -15.57
CA ARG A 92 -8.20 6.34 -16.18
C ARG A 92 -9.44 5.51 -15.90
N GLU A 93 -9.91 4.81 -16.91
CA GLU A 93 -10.96 3.81 -16.72
C GLU A 93 -10.35 2.49 -16.24
N THR A 94 -11.07 1.82 -15.36
CA THR A 94 -10.74 0.50 -14.87
C THR A 94 -11.99 -0.35 -14.68
N GLY A 95 -11.82 -1.67 -14.63
CA GLY A 95 -12.89 -2.63 -14.49
C GLY A 95 -12.35 -4.03 -14.26
N GLN A 96 -13.23 -5.02 -14.27
CA GLN A 96 -12.94 -6.41 -13.96
C GLN A 96 -11.75 -7.00 -14.76
N ALA A 97 -11.62 -6.68 -16.05
CA ALA A 97 -10.52 -7.19 -16.88
C ALA A 97 -9.13 -6.82 -16.34
N ARG A 98 -9.04 -5.71 -15.60
CA ARG A 98 -7.81 -5.23 -14.94
C ARG A 98 -7.86 -5.40 -13.41
N ASP A 99 -8.72 -6.24 -12.88
CA ASP A 99 -8.97 -6.38 -11.45
C ASP A 99 -9.22 -5.03 -10.76
N HIS A 100 -9.91 -4.13 -11.43
CA HIS A 100 -10.21 -2.78 -10.96
C HIS A 100 -8.97 -1.96 -10.54
N THR A 101 -7.79 -2.32 -11.02
CA THR A 101 -6.54 -1.58 -10.75
C THR A 101 -6.37 -0.42 -11.71
N VAL A 102 -5.74 0.65 -11.21
CA VAL A 102 -5.29 1.81 -11.98
C VAL A 102 -3.78 1.91 -11.82
N LYS A 103 -3.07 2.03 -12.94
CA LYS A 103 -1.63 2.27 -13.01
C LYS A 103 -1.39 3.51 -13.86
N ILE A 104 -0.69 4.48 -13.32
CA ILE A 104 -0.32 5.75 -13.95
C ILE A 104 1.19 5.88 -13.87
N ILE A 105 1.85 6.13 -14.98
CA ILE A 105 3.23 6.60 -14.99
C ILE A 105 3.17 8.12 -15.06
N ALA A 106 3.56 8.78 -13.98
CA ALA A 106 3.73 10.23 -13.95
C ALA A 106 5.15 10.53 -14.43
N GLU A 107 5.28 11.23 -15.55
CA GLU A 107 6.54 11.52 -16.24
C GLU A 107 6.87 13.01 -16.18
N ASN A 108 8.09 13.38 -16.62
CA ASN A 108 8.59 14.76 -16.64
C ASN A 108 8.61 15.40 -15.24
N LEU A 109 9.01 14.62 -14.26
CA LEU A 109 9.17 15.03 -12.87
C LEU A 109 10.61 15.53 -12.63
N HIS A 110 10.81 16.29 -11.56
CA HIS A 110 12.16 16.73 -11.16
C HIS A 110 12.89 15.62 -10.38
N PRO A 111 14.19 15.41 -10.61
CA PRO A 111 14.98 14.42 -9.88
C PRO A 111 15.04 14.70 -8.37
N GLY A 112 14.99 13.64 -7.58
CA GLY A 112 15.08 13.71 -6.12
C GLY A 112 13.97 14.47 -5.40
N GLN A 113 12.89 14.79 -6.11
CA GLN A 113 11.78 15.57 -5.62
C GLN A 113 10.71 14.67 -4.98
N SER A 114 10.21 15.07 -3.81
CA SER A 114 9.04 14.45 -3.20
C SER A 114 7.75 15.03 -3.76
N TYR A 115 6.79 14.15 -3.97
CA TYR A 115 5.45 14.47 -4.46
C TYR A 115 4.40 13.79 -3.59
N TYR A 116 3.16 14.31 -3.66
CA TYR A 116 1.97 13.75 -3.03
C TYR A 116 0.95 13.41 -4.11
N TYR A 117 0.27 12.27 -3.97
CA TYR A 117 -0.71 11.84 -4.94
C TYR A 117 -1.97 11.32 -4.27
N ARG A 118 -3.09 11.37 -4.96
CA ARG A 118 -4.37 10.80 -4.52
C ARG A 118 -5.22 10.40 -5.71
N PHE A 119 -6.18 9.56 -5.44
CA PHE A 119 -7.18 9.11 -6.41
C PHE A 119 -8.58 9.51 -5.95
N ARG A 120 -9.49 9.61 -6.92
CA ARG A 120 -10.92 9.87 -6.67
C ARG A 120 -11.75 8.92 -7.52
N ALA A 121 -12.70 8.25 -6.92
CA ALA A 121 -13.68 7.40 -7.58
C ALA A 121 -14.98 7.39 -6.78
N ASP A 122 -16.11 7.33 -7.45
CA ASP A 122 -17.44 7.19 -6.82
C ASP A 122 -17.72 8.27 -5.75
N GLY A 123 -17.27 9.50 -5.98
CA GLY A 123 -17.39 10.63 -5.04
C GLY A 123 -16.46 10.58 -3.83
N VAL A 124 -15.65 9.53 -3.70
CA VAL A 124 -14.75 9.31 -2.57
C VAL A 124 -13.30 9.64 -2.97
N VAL A 125 -12.54 10.16 -2.03
CA VAL A 125 -11.09 10.42 -2.16
C VAL A 125 -10.32 9.36 -1.39
N SER A 126 -9.23 8.83 -1.99
CA SER A 126 -8.31 7.91 -1.33
C SER A 126 -7.53 8.60 -0.21
N GLU A 127 -6.81 7.81 0.59
CA GLU A 127 -5.70 8.35 1.37
C GLU A 127 -4.68 9.04 0.45
N PRO A 128 -4.00 10.11 0.91
CA PRO A 128 -2.93 10.72 0.15
C PRO A 128 -1.65 9.87 0.25
N GLY A 129 -1.11 9.48 -0.89
CA GLY A 129 0.22 8.87 -0.95
C GLY A 129 1.32 9.93 -1.02
N ARG A 130 2.52 9.58 -0.56
CA ARG A 130 3.77 10.31 -0.77
C ARG A 130 4.69 9.45 -1.64
N THR A 131 5.37 10.08 -2.58
CA THR A 131 6.33 9.41 -3.45
C THR A 131 7.54 10.30 -3.69
N ARG A 132 8.57 9.74 -4.31
CA ARG A 132 9.80 10.45 -4.64
C ARG A 132 10.44 9.86 -5.89
N THR A 133 10.97 10.74 -6.75
CA THR A 133 11.83 10.35 -7.86
C THR A 133 13.24 10.03 -7.37
N LEU A 134 13.97 9.22 -8.15
CA LEU A 134 15.37 9.00 -7.87
C LEU A 134 16.18 10.29 -8.06
N PRO A 135 17.12 10.58 -7.17
CA PRO A 135 18.00 11.72 -7.33
C PRO A 135 19.03 11.50 -8.43
N GLU A 136 19.55 12.59 -8.99
CA GLU A 136 20.68 12.59 -9.89
C GLU A 136 21.95 13.09 -9.20
N GLY A 137 23.10 12.62 -9.68
CA GLY A 137 24.40 13.07 -9.20
C GLY A 137 24.82 12.46 -7.86
N SER A 138 25.71 13.16 -7.16
CA SER A 138 26.26 12.70 -5.88
C SER A 138 25.27 12.97 -4.74
N LEU A 139 25.05 11.95 -3.91
CA LEU A 139 24.15 12.01 -2.76
C LEU A 139 24.95 12.13 -1.46
N ALA A 140 24.51 13.02 -0.58
CA ALA A 140 24.99 13.07 0.79
C ALA A 140 24.40 11.94 1.65
N ARG A 141 23.16 11.50 1.33
CA ARG A 141 22.41 10.48 2.05
C ARG A 141 21.34 9.85 1.15
N LEU A 142 21.11 8.55 1.37
CA LEU A 142 19.99 7.79 0.84
C LEU A 142 19.44 6.88 1.95
N GLY A 143 18.18 7.02 2.30
CA GLY A 143 17.49 6.17 3.26
C GLY A 143 16.77 5.01 2.57
N LEU A 144 17.17 3.78 2.87
CA LEU A 144 16.51 2.57 2.36
C LEU A 144 15.98 1.75 3.53
N ALA A 145 14.69 1.40 3.47
CA ALA A 145 14.15 0.31 4.27
C ALA A 145 14.18 -0.98 3.44
N ILE A 146 14.69 -2.05 4.03
CA ILE A 146 14.75 -3.37 3.38
C ILE A 146 13.74 -4.28 4.06
N ALA A 147 12.88 -4.93 3.27
CA ALA A 147 11.86 -5.87 3.73
C ALA A 147 11.84 -7.12 2.85
N SER A 148 11.39 -8.23 3.40
CA SER A 148 11.14 -9.51 2.71
C SER A 148 10.26 -10.41 3.56
N CYS A 149 9.78 -11.52 2.99
CA CYS A 149 9.24 -12.68 3.73
C CYS A 149 8.05 -12.32 4.64
N SER A 150 7.06 -11.63 4.10
CA SER A 150 5.89 -11.15 4.85
C SER A 150 4.70 -12.10 4.73
N ASN A 151 4.77 -13.28 5.37
CA ASN A 151 3.66 -14.23 5.32
C ASN A 151 2.46 -13.76 6.16
N PHE A 152 1.30 -13.59 5.52
CA PHE A 152 0.09 -12.99 6.10
C PHE A 152 -0.45 -13.73 7.35
N PRO A 153 -0.47 -15.09 7.43
CA PRO A 153 -0.93 -15.81 8.61
C PRO A 153 -0.10 -15.62 9.87
N PHE A 154 1.19 -15.30 9.75
CA PHE A 154 2.06 -15.17 10.93
C PHE A 154 1.87 -13.88 11.73
N GLY A 155 1.02 -12.97 11.28
CA GLY A 155 0.73 -11.77 12.07
C GLY A 155 0.45 -10.53 11.25
N PHE A 156 0.26 -9.43 11.95
CA PHE A 156 0.04 -8.13 11.33
C PHE A 156 1.38 -7.52 10.87
N PHE A 157 1.34 -6.75 9.80
CA PHE A 157 2.54 -6.14 9.21
C PHE A 157 3.02 -4.91 9.99
N ASN A 158 3.25 -5.08 11.31
CA ASN A 158 3.68 -4.00 12.20
C ASN A 158 5.03 -3.40 11.80
N ALA A 159 5.93 -4.19 11.22
CA ALA A 159 7.21 -3.69 10.69
C ALA A 159 6.97 -2.66 9.57
N TYR A 160 5.95 -2.86 8.74
CA TYR A 160 5.59 -1.89 7.70
C TYR A 160 5.02 -0.59 8.28
N GLU A 161 4.33 -0.63 9.42
CA GLU A 161 3.90 0.59 10.12
C GLU A 161 5.11 1.40 10.61
N VAL A 162 6.14 0.72 11.11
CA VAL A 162 7.39 1.36 11.55
C VAL A 162 8.11 2.02 10.36
N ILE A 163 8.23 1.30 9.24
CA ILE A 163 8.80 1.84 8.00
C ILE A 163 8.01 3.08 7.53
N ALA A 164 6.67 3.00 7.52
CA ALA A 164 5.81 4.11 7.12
C ALA A 164 6.01 5.37 7.97
N ALA A 165 6.32 5.19 9.26
CA ALA A 165 6.49 6.27 10.21
C ALA A 165 7.89 6.88 10.22
N ASP A 166 8.87 6.23 9.60
CA ASP A 166 10.26 6.68 9.59
C ASP A 166 10.48 7.79 8.51
N PRO A 167 10.75 9.04 8.92
CA PRO A 167 11.00 10.14 8.00
C PRO A 167 12.33 10.02 7.25
N GLU A 168 13.23 9.16 7.72
CA GLU A 168 14.55 8.96 7.15
C GLU A 168 14.54 7.97 5.98
N VAL A 169 13.43 7.26 5.73
CA VAL A 169 13.26 6.35 4.61
C VAL A 169 12.86 7.13 3.35
N ASP A 170 13.66 7.02 2.31
CA ASP A 170 13.38 7.54 0.98
C ASP A 170 12.64 6.51 0.10
N PHE A 171 13.08 5.25 0.14
CA PHE A 171 12.54 4.14 -0.65
C PHE A 171 12.46 2.86 0.18
N VAL A 172 11.50 1.99 -0.17
CA VAL A 172 11.44 0.63 0.36
C VAL A 172 11.94 -0.33 -0.72
N LEU A 173 12.92 -1.15 -0.36
CA LEU A 173 13.41 -2.25 -1.20
C LEU A 173 12.83 -3.56 -0.64
N HIS A 174 11.94 -4.20 -1.39
CA HIS A 174 11.35 -5.49 -1.03
C HIS A 174 12.02 -6.61 -1.82
N LEU A 175 12.65 -7.54 -1.12
CA LEU A 175 13.50 -8.58 -1.71
C LEU A 175 12.75 -9.86 -2.11
N GLY A 176 11.43 -9.82 -2.14
CA GLY A 176 10.58 -10.96 -2.50
C GLY A 176 9.85 -11.56 -1.29
N ASP A 177 9.09 -12.61 -1.54
CA ASP A 177 8.12 -13.16 -0.60
C ASP A 177 7.15 -12.09 -0.09
N TYR A 178 6.73 -11.22 -0.99
CA TYR A 178 5.70 -10.23 -0.69
C TYR A 178 4.35 -10.89 -0.46
N ILE A 179 4.09 -11.99 -1.19
CA ILE A 179 2.96 -12.90 -0.99
C ILE A 179 3.46 -14.32 -0.83
N TYR A 180 2.59 -15.21 -0.36
CA TYR A 180 2.84 -16.65 -0.24
C TYR A 180 1.72 -17.40 -0.95
N GLU A 181 2.06 -18.50 -1.64
CA GLU A 181 1.15 -19.29 -2.48
C GLU A 181 0.22 -20.20 -1.68
N TYR A 182 0.56 -20.55 -0.45
CA TYR A 182 -0.13 -21.55 0.35
C TYR A 182 -1.63 -21.33 0.49
N GLY A 183 -2.37 -22.44 0.62
CA GLY A 183 -3.76 -22.45 1.03
C GLY A 183 -3.94 -22.14 2.52
N SER A 184 -5.18 -22.22 2.99
CA SER A 184 -5.55 -21.97 4.38
C SER A 184 -5.12 -23.09 5.35
N ASP A 185 -4.61 -24.19 4.84
CA ASP A 185 -4.06 -25.35 5.54
C ASP A 185 -2.53 -25.48 5.38
N GLY A 186 -1.89 -24.49 4.73
CA GLY A 186 -0.45 -24.46 4.50
C GLY A 186 0.33 -23.85 5.68
N TRP A 187 1.57 -23.47 5.40
CA TRP A 187 2.49 -22.93 6.40
C TRP A 187 1.96 -21.64 7.05
N GLY A 188 1.82 -21.68 8.38
CA GLY A 188 1.22 -20.60 9.19
C GLY A 188 -0.29 -20.72 9.39
N ALA A 189 -0.92 -21.84 8.97
CA ALA A 189 -2.37 -22.02 9.05
C ALA A 189 -2.89 -21.95 10.47
N ASP A 190 -2.24 -22.60 11.43
CA ASP A 190 -2.67 -22.64 12.84
C ASP A 190 -2.56 -21.25 13.48
N GLU A 191 -1.43 -20.57 13.31
CA GLU A 191 -1.21 -19.21 13.79
C GLU A 191 -2.21 -18.23 13.17
N GLY A 192 -2.44 -18.36 11.88
CA GLY A 192 -3.41 -17.54 11.15
C GLY A 192 -4.84 -17.73 11.62
N ALA A 193 -5.23 -18.96 11.93
CA ALA A 193 -6.55 -19.28 12.46
C ALA A 193 -6.78 -18.66 13.86
N GLU A 194 -5.78 -18.67 14.73
CA GLU A 194 -5.86 -18.10 16.08
C GLU A 194 -6.14 -16.58 16.05
N ILE A 195 -5.57 -15.87 15.09
CA ILE A 195 -5.67 -14.40 14.98
C ILE A 195 -6.63 -13.92 13.90
N GLY A 196 -7.28 -14.85 13.18
CA GLY A 196 -8.22 -14.55 12.10
C GLY A 196 -7.54 -14.03 10.82
N ARG A 197 -6.30 -14.49 10.55
CA ARG A 197 -5.52 -14.12 9.35
C ARG A 197 -5.27 -15.33 8.44
N VAL A 198 -6.32 -15.97 8.02
CA VAL A 198 -6.24 -17.13 7.11
C VAL A 198 -6.05 -16.67 5.68
N HIS A 199 -5.29 -17.42 4.90
CA HIS A 199 -5.09 -17.15 3.46
C HIS A 199 -6.40 -17.17 2.67
N SER A 200 -6.52 -16.27 1.70
CA SER A 200 -7.60 -16.20 0.73
C SER A 200 -7.01 -16.06 -0.68
N PRO A 201 -7.39 -16.95 -1.65
CA PRO A 201 -8.31 -18.05 -1.50
C PRO A 201 -7.82 -19.13 -0.54
N ALA A 202 -8.69 -20.05 -0.15
CA ALA A 202 -8.38 -21.10 0.81
C ALA A 202 -7.52 -22.22 0.24
N HIS A 203 -7.41 -22.33 -1.08
CA HIS A 203 -6.52 -23.26 -1.80
C HIS A 203 -5.20 -22.57 -2.17
N GLU A 204 -4.20 -23.35 -2.51
CA GLU A 204 -2.95 -22.86 -3.09
C GLU A 204 -3.22 -22.06 -4.37
N ILE A 205 -2.58 -20.91 -4.53
CA ILE A 205 -2.83 -20.04 -5.68
C ILE A 205 -2.10 -20.55 -6.93
N VAL A 206 -2.84 -20.68 -8.04
CA VAL A 206 -2.33 -21.16 -9.31
C VAL A 206 -2.73 -20.24 -10.47
N GLY A 207 -3.97 -19.80 -10.48
CA GLY A 207 -4.52 -18.98 -11.56
C GLY A 207 -4.39 -17.48 -11.32
N LEU A 208 -4.52 -16.70 -12.39
CA LEU A 208 -4.46 -15.23 -12.31
C LEU A 208 -5.44 -14.65 -11.29
N GLU A 209 -6.65 -15.20 -11.17
CA GLU A 209 -7.65 -14.71 -10.23
C GLU A 209 -7.24 -14.98 -8.78
N ASP A 210 -6.61 -16.13 -8.51
CA ASP A 210 -6.08 -16.46 -7.19
C ASP A 210 -4.99 -15.48 -6.77
N TYR A 211 -4.05 -15.18 -7.68
CA TYR A 211 -3.00 -14.18 -7.44
C TYR A 211 -3.58 -12.79 -7.18
N ARG A 212 -4.60 -12.38 -7.95
CA ARG A 212 -5.31 -11.11 -7.72
C ARG A 212 -5.93 -11.05 -6.33
N GLN A 213 -6.59 -12.13 -5.91
CA GLN A 213 -7.21 -12.23 -4.60
C GLN A 213 -6.17 -12.21 -3.48
N ARG A 214 -5.06 -12.94 -3.64
CA ARG A 214 -3.97 -12.99 -2.66
C ARG A 214 -3.28 -11.62 -2.51
N HIS A 215 -2.93 -10.98 -3.60
CA HIS A 215 -2.38 -9.62 -3.57
C HIS A 215 -3.35 -8.62 -2.94
N ALA A 216 -4.64 -8.72 -3.23
CA ALA A 216 -5.66 -7.88 -2.61
C ALA A 216 -5.71 -8.09 -1.09
N GLN A 217 -5.62 -9.34 -0.62
CA GLN A 217 -5.58 -9.67 0.80
C GLN A 217 -4.39 -8.99 1.49
N TYR A 218 -3.17 -9.15 0.97
CA TYR A 218 -1.96 -8.56 1.56
C TYR A 218 -2.00 -7.03 1.57
N LYS A 219 -2.51 -6.42 0.50
CA LYS A 219 -2.69 -4.96 0.42
C LYS A 219 -3.82 -4.41 1.29
N SER A 220 -4.71 -5.26 1.81
CA SER A 220 -5.75 -4.83 2.74
C SER A 220 -5.27 -4.66 4.18
N ASP A 221 -4.08 -5.18 4.53
CA ASP A 221 -3.47 -4.98 5.84
C ASP A 221 -3.11 -3.51 6.06
N VAL A 222 -3.38 -3.01 7.26
CA VAL A 222 -3.16 -1.58 7.61
C VAL A 222 -1.70 -1.19 7.48
N GLY A 223 -0.78 -2.01 7.99
CA GLY A 223 0.66 -1.75 7.89
C GLY A 223 1.13 -1.71 6.44
N SER A 224 0.64 -2.65 5.60
CA SER A 224 0.90 -2.65 4.16
C SER A 224 0.43 -1.36 3.50
N ARG A 225 -0.81 -0.93 3.76
CA ARG A 225 -1.36 0.32 3.21
C ARG A 225 -0.57 1.54 3.62
N LEU A 226 -0.18 1.64 4.90
CA LEU A 226 0.59 2.76 5.41
C LEU A 226 1.98 2.85 4.77
N MET A 227 2.69 1.73 4.65
CA MET A 227 4.01 1.67 4.01
C MET A 227 3.93 2.10 2.54
N HIS A 228 2.97 1.53 1.80
CA HIS A 228 2.78 1.87 0.38
C HIS A 228 2.35 3.31 0.14
N ALA A 229 1.55 3.88 1.04
CA ALA A 229 1.20 5.29 0.97
C ALA A 229 2.38 6.21 1.32
N ALA A 230 3.31 5.74 2.18
CA ALA A 230 4.42 6.55 2.67
C ALA A 230 5.62 6.61 1.73
N HIS A 231 5.95 5.50 1.07
CA HIS A 231 7.20 5.37 0.32
C HIS A 231 7.02 4.64 -1.01
N PRO A 232 7.74 5.04 -2.05
CA PRO A 232 7.80 4.27 -3.28
C PRO A 232 8.51 2.93 -3.04
N LEU A 233 7.93 1.87 -3.63
CA LEU A 233 8.43 0.51 -3.53
C LEU A 233 9.27 0.16 -4.76
N ILE A 234 10.43 -0.44 -4.52
CA ILE A 234 11.24 -1.16 -5.49
C ILE A 234 11.22 -2.62 -5.04
N CYS A 235 10.74 -3.53 -5.88
CA CYS A 235 10.59 -4.93 -5.48
C CYS A 235 11.15 -5.89 -6.52
N THR A 236 11.59 -7.03 -6.05
CA THR A 236 11.87 -8.22 -6.83
C THR A 236 10.99 -9.35 -6.32
N TRP A 237 10.97 -10.47 -7.02
CA TRP A 237 10.32 -11.72 -6.61
C TRP A 237 11.37 -12.63 -5.95
N ASP A 238 10.88 -13.55 -5.13
CA ASP A 238 11.57 -14.74 -4.67
C ASP A 238 10.70 -15.96 -5.02
N ASP A 239 10.91 -17.10 -4.42
CA ASP A 239 10.25 -18.37 -4.82
C ASP A 239 8.74 -18.35 -4.53
N HIS A 240 8.29 -17.79 -3.42
CA HIS A 240 6.87 -17.77 -3.03
C HIS A 240 5.96 -16.88 -3.92
N GLU A 241 6.50 -16.02 -4.76
CA GLU A 241 5.72 -15.32 -5.78
C GLU A 241 5.29 -16.23 -6.94
N SER A 242 5.91 -17.39 -7.08
CA SER A 242 5.55 -18.38 -8.09
C SER A 242 5.09 -19.70 -7.46
N THR A 243 6.02 -20.49 -6.97
CA THR A 243 5.78 -21.75 -6.23
C THR A 243 7.10 -22.18 -5.61
N ASN A 244 7.06 -22.64 -4.39
CA ASN A 244 8.19 -23.25 -3.72
C ASN A 244 8.08 -24.78 -3.72
#